data_8da9338cc3ae2f1a6e295251ef26c248
#
_entry.id   8da9338cc3ae2f1a6e295251ef26c248
#
_cell.length_a   1.000
_cell.length_b   1.000
_cell.length_c   1.000
_cell.angle_alpha   90.00
_cell.angle_beta   90.00
_cell.angle_gamma   90.00
#
_symmetry.space_group_name_H-M   'P 1'
#
loop_
_entity.id
_entity.type
_entity.pdbx_description
1 polymer ?
#
loop_
_entity_poly.entity_id
_entity_poly.type
_entity_poly.pdbx_seq_one_letter_code
_entity_poly.pdbx_strand_id
1 'polypeptide(L)'
;LILVGTSSSESIFPNTACLVQDEIGAFRAACLDVSAACTGFLAVYELGQLYIRSGKAKNVLLIGADALSRLVDWHDRGTCILFGDGAGAIVLTAEEQETKACEKIHPMEKKACR
;
A
#
# COMPACT_ATOMS: atom_id res chain seq x y z
N LEU A 1 -7.22 1.63 6.37
CA LEU A 1 -7.01 1.85 4.95
C LEU A 1 -6.44 0.59 4.32
N ILE A 2 -6.94 0.21 3.14
CA ILE A 2 -6.40 -0.88 2.32
C ILE A 2 -5.95 -0.28 1.00
N LEU A 3 -4.69 -0.49 0.63
CA LEU A 3 -4.11 -0.06 -0.63
C LEU A 3 -3.61 -1.27 -1.41
N VAL A 4 -4.02 -1.42 -2.64
CA VAL A 4 -3.57 -2.49 -3.53
C VAL A 4 -2.86 -1.91 -4.74
N GLY A 5 -1.60 -2.28 -4.93
CA GLY A 5 -0.85 -2.02 -6.15
C GLY A 5 -1.02 -3.19 -7.10
N THR A 6 -1.77 -2.99 -8.19
CA THR A 6 -2.03 -4.02 -9.19
C THR A 6 -2.23 -3.43 -10.57
N SER A 7 -1.80 -4.17 -11.59
CA SER A 7 -2.05 -3.88 -13.00
C SER A 7 -2.93 -4.94 -13.67
N SER A 8 -3.36 -5.94 -12.89
CA SER A 8 -4.10 -7.10 -13.36
C SER A 8 -5.35 -7.36 -12.53
N SER A 9 -6.02 -6.30 -12.07
CA SER A 9 -7.29 -6.42 -11.34
C SER A 9 -8.31 -7.23 -12.14
N GLU A 10 -9.12 -8.02 -11.47
CA GLU A 10 -10.13 -8.87 -12.08
C GLU A 10 -11.30 -8.06 -12.65
N SER A 11 -11.60 -6.95 -12.01
CA SER A 11 -12.65 -6.02 -12.42
C SER A 11 -12.25 -4.58 -12.13
N ILE A 12 -12.85 -3.64 -12.86
CA ILE A 12 -12.70 -2.21 -12.58
C ILE A 12 -13.54 -1.82 -11.36
N PHE A 13 -14.69 -2.47 -11.19
CA PHE A 13 -15.61 -2.25 -10.08
C PHE A 13 -16.35 -3.54 -9.70
N PRO A 14 -16.37 -3.93 -8.42
CA PRO A 14 -15.59 -3.33 -7.33
C PRO A 14 -14.07 -3.49 -7.55
N ASN A 15 -13.28 -2.58 -6.98
CA ASN A 15 -11.83 -2.67 -7.08
C ASN A 15 -11.27 -3.80 -6.16
N THR A 16 -10.03 -4.22 -6.38
CA THR A 16 -9.41 -5.32 -5.65
C THR A 16 -9.35 -5.06 -4.16
N ALA A 17 -9.06 -3.83 -3.74
CA ALA A 17 -9.02 -3.47 -2.32
C ALA A 17 -10.40 -3.64 -1.64
N CYS A 18 -11.51 -3.39 -2.35
CA CYS A 18 -12.85 -3.64 -1.83
C CYS A 18 -13.16 -5.13 -1.69
N LEU A 19 -12.70 -5.95 -2.63
CA LEU A 19 -12.86 -7.41 -2.53
C LEU A 19 -12.09 -7.96 -1.33
N VAL A 20 -10.86 -7.49 -1.12
CA VAL A 20 -10.07 -7.84 0.06
C VAL A 20 -10.75 -7.35 1.35
N GLN A 21 -11.29 -6.14 1.34
CA GLN A 21 -12.02 -5.58 2.49
C GLN A 21 -13.18 -6.49 2.93
N ASP A 22 -13.97 -6.94 1.97
CA ASP A 22 -15.11 -7.83 2.22
C ASP A 22 -14.65 -9.17 2.79
N GLU A 23 -13.66 -9.78 2.17
CA GLU A 23 -13.13 -11.09 2.55
C GLU A 23 -12.55 -11.10 3.98
N ILE A 24 -11.85 -10.03 4.38
CA ILE A 24 -11.26 -9.92 5.73
C ILE A 24 -12.19 -9.25 6.75
N GLY A 25 -13.38 -8.84 6.37
CA GLY A 25 -14.36 -8.19 7.25
C GLY A 25 -13.95 -6.79 7.72
N ALA A 26 -13.09 -6.10 7.00
CA ALA A 26 -12.58 -4.78 7.39
C ALA A 26 -13.48 -3.62 6.93
N PHE A 27 -14.77 -3.71 7.17
CA PHE A 27 -15.83 -2.84 6.61
C PHE A 27 -15.69 -1.34 6.91
N ARG A 28 -14.84 -0.94 7.84
CA ARG A 28 -14.55 0.47 8.13
C ARG A 28 -13.31 1.01 7.43
N ALA A 29 -12.60 0.18 6.70
CA ALA A 29 -11.42 0.62 5.96
C ALA A 29 -11.83 1.32 4.66
N ALA A 30 -11.17 2.41 4.31
CA ALA A 30 -11.20 2.93 2.95
C ALA A 30 -10.38 2.02 2.03
N CYS A 31 -10.76 1.92 0.77
CA CYS A 31 -10.17 1.01 -0.20
C CYS A 31 -9.74 1.75 -1.46
N LEU A 32 -8.53 1.49 -1.93
CA LEU A 32 -7.97 2.14 -3.10
C LEU A 32 -7.03 1.21 -3.85
N ASP A 33 -7.26 1.01 -5.14
CA ASP A 33 -6.31 0.38 -6.05
C ASP A 33 -5.43 1.44 -6.71
N VAL A 34 -4.17 1.12 -6.91
CA VAL A 34 -3.18 1.97 -7.58
C VAL A 34 -2.54 1.17 -8.70
N SER A 35 -2.64 1.69 -9.91
CA SER A 35 -1.98 1.12 -11.08
C SER A 35 -0.69 1.89 -11.36
N ALA A 36 0.46 1.24 -11.14
CA ALA A 36 1.79 1.80 -11.38
C ALA A 36 2.74 0.72 -11.92
N ALA A 37 2.22 -0.21 -12.70
CA ALA A 37 2.96 -1.34 -13.28
C ALA A 37 3.82 -2.05 -12.20
N CYS A 38 5.03 -2.46 -12.54
CA CYS A 38 5.95 -3.18 -11.64
C CYS A 38 6.35 -2.40 -10.38
N THR A 39 6.10 -1.08 -10.33
CA THR A 39 6.34 -0.24 -9.15
C THR A 39 5.12 -0.07 -8.26
N GLY A 40 4.03 -0.78 -8.54
CA GLY A 40 2.75 -0.65 -7.82
C GLY A 40 2.88 -0.79 -6.31
N PHE A 41 3.64 -1.77 -5.83
CA PHE A 41 3.86 -1.93 -4.39
C PHE A 41 4.63 -0.75 -3.78
N LEU A 42 5.64 -0.21 -4.47
CA LEU A 42 6.37 0.96 -3.98
C LEU A 42 5.47 2.20 -3.92
N ALA A 43 4.59 2.37 -4.91
CA ALA A 43 3.63 3.47 -4.94
C ALA A 43 2.63 3.39 -3.76
N VAL A 44 2.06 2.22 -3.47
CA VAL A 44 1.16 2.07 -2.33
C VAL A 44 1.90 2.15 -1.00
N TYR A 45 3.17 1.76 -0.94
CA TYR A 45 4.00 1.92 0.24
C TYR A 45 4.21 3.40 0.59
N GLU A 46 4.56 4.22 -0.39
CA GLU A 46 4.70 5.66 -0.23
C GLU A 46 3.37 6.31 0.22
N LEU A 47 2.28 5.99 -0.46
CA LEU A 47 0.95 6.46 -0.08
C LEU A 47 0.59 6.05 1.34
N GLY A 48 0.83 4.81 1.73
CA GLY A 48 0.57 4.31 3.08
C GLY A 48 1.32 5.11 4.14
N GLN A 49 2.59 5.40 3.91
CA GLN A 49 3.39 6.25 4.81
C GLN A 49 2.80 7.67 4.93
N LEU A 50 2.36 8.26 3.81
CA LEU A 50 1.75 9.59 3.83
C LEU A 50 0.45 9.60 4.64
N TYR A 51 -0.39 8.57 4.53
CA TYR A 51 -1.61 8.44 5.33
C TYR A 51 -1.32 8.31 6.82
N ILE A 52 -0.31 7.51 7.20
CA ILE A 52 0.14 7.37 8.58
C ILE A 52 0.69 8.71 9.10
N ARG A 53 1.64 9.32 8.39
CA ARG A 53 2.29 10.59 8.80
C ARG A 53 1.30 11.76 8.92
N SER A 54 0.27 11.78 8.08
CA SER A 54 -0.79 12.80 8.13
C SER A 54 -1.82 12.56 9.24
N GLY A 55 -1.71 11.46 9.97
CA GLY A 55 -2.68 11.07 11.02
C GLY A 55 -4.04 10.62 10.48
N LYS A 56 -4.19 10.47 9.16
CA LYS A 56 -5.46 10.04 8.54
C LYS A 56 -5.74 8.55 8.70
N ALA A 57 -4.70 7.74 8.89
CA ALA A 57 -4.82 6.32 9.15
C ALA A 57 -3.86 5.91 10.28
N LYS A 58 -4.33 5.04 11.17
CA LYS A 58 -3.49 4.40 12.20
C LYS A 58 -2.88 3.10 11.70
N ASN A 59 -3.64 2.36 10.88
CA ASN A 59 -3.21 1.12 10.27
C ASN A 59 -3.51 1.15 8.78
N VAL A 60 -2.57 0.69 7.96
CA VAL A 60 -2.71 0.59 6.51
C VAL A 60 -2.26 -0.80 6.07
N LEU A 61 -3.16 -1.55 5.45
CA LEU A 61 -2.81 -2.78 4.76
C LEU A 61 -2.35 -2.42 3.35
N LEU A 62 -1.13 -2.79 3.02
CA LEU A 62 -0.52 -2.62 1.71
C LEU A 62 -0.39 -3.97 1.02
N ILE A 63 -0.86 -4.06 -0.20
CA ILE A 63 -0.81 -5.27 -1.00
C ILE A 63 -0.20 -4.92 -2.36
N GLY A 64 0.74 -5.73 -2.81
CA GLY A 64 1.16 -5.78 -4.20
C GLY A 64 0.73 -7.12 -4.76
N ALA A 65 -0.03 -7.12 -5.85
CA ALA A 65 -0.51 -8.36 -6.44
C ALA A 65 -0.70 -8.21 -7.94
N ASP A 66 -0.14 -9.13 -8.70
CA ASP A 66 -0.39 -9.25 -10.12
C ASP A 66 -0.59 -10.71 -10.53
N ALA A 67 -1.55 -10.93 -11.42
CA ALA A 67 -1.83 -12.20 -12.08
C ALA A 67 -1.69 -12.03 -13.60
N LEU A 68 -0.46 -11.76 -14.04
CA LEU A 68 -0.15 -11.43 -15.42
C LEU A 68 -0.28 -12.62 -16.36
N SER A 69 -0.27 -13.85 -15.83
CA SER A 69 -0.53 -15.07 -16.60
C SER A 69 -1.86 -15.06 -17.36
N ARG A 70 -2.83 -14.26 -16.89
CA ARG A 70 -4.15 -14.08 -17.53
C ARG A 70 -4.14 -13.12 -18.70
N LEU A 71 -3.10 -12.30 -18.82
CA LEU A 71 -3.01 -11.21 -19.79
C LEU A 71 -2.01 -11.47 -20.91
N VAL A 72 -1.06 -12.39 -20.71
CA VAL A 72 -0.04 -12.73 -21.71
C VAL A 72 -0.60 -13.63 -22.81
N ASP A 73 -0.12 -13.43 -24.02
CA ASP A 73 -0.30 -14.39 -25.11
C ASP A 73 0.68 -15.55 -24.95
N TRP A 74 0.17 -16.72 -24.61
CA TRP A 74 0.98 -17.94 -24.40
C TRP A 74 1.65 -18.47 -25.66
N HIS A 75 1.24 -18.01 -26.86
CA HIS A 75 1.87 -18.35 -28.12
C HIS A 75 3.07 -17.44 -28.41
N ASP A 76 3.11 -16.22 -27.84
CA ASP A 76 4.27 -15.34 -27.94
C ASP A 76 5.33 -15.71 -26.90
N ARG A 77 6.26 -16.55 -27.28
CA ARG A 77 7.36 -17.00 -26.43
C ARG A 77 8.36 -15.91 -26.06
N GLY A 78 8.33 -14.77 -26.73
CA GLY A 78 9.16 -13.61 -26.39
C GLY A 78 8.68 -12.86 -25.15
N THR A 79 7.38 -12.89 -24.91
CA THR A 79 6.77 -12.17 -23.78
C THR A 79 6.25 -13.08 -22.69
N CYS A 80 5.65 -14.24 -22.99
CA CYS A 80 5.02 -15.09 -21.97
C CYS A 80 6.00 -15.61 -20.91
N ILE A 81 7.29 -15.71 -21.23
CA ILE A 81 8.33 -16.15 -20.30
C ILE A 81 8.80 -15.05 -19.32
N LEU A 82 8.43 -13.79 -19.57
CA LEU A 82 8.88 -12.65 -18.78
C LEU A 82 7.94 -12.31 -17.61
N PHE A 83 6.68 -12.75 -17.70
CA PHE A 83 5.65 -12.37 -16.75
C PHE A 83 5.16 -13.57 -15.94
N GLY A 84 4.77 -13.32 -14.70
CA GLY A 84 4.25 -14.33 -13.79
C GLY A 84 3.25 -13.76 -12.83
N ASP A 85 2.78 -14.59 -11.93
CA ASP A 85 1.81 -14.23 -10.90
C ASP A 85 2.50 -14.17 -9.54
N GLY A 86 2.07 -13.23 -8.72
CA GLY A 86 2.57 -13.10 -7.37
C GLY A 86 1.79 -12.11 -6.55
N ALA A 87 1.80 -12.30 -5.24
CA ALA A 87 1.20 -11.36 -4.29
C ALA A 87 2.01 -11.32 -3.00
N GLY A 88 2.02 -10.15 -2.39
CA GLY A 88 2.60 -9.92 -1.07
C GLY A 88 1.89 -8.80 -0.34
N ALA A 89 1.87 -8.85 0.99
CA ALA A 89 1.21 -7.85 1.79
C ALA A 89 1.99 -7.53 3.06
N ILE A 90 1.87 -6.28 3.51
CA ILE A 90 2.37 -5.81 4.81
C ILE A 90 1.34 -4.91 5.48
N VAL A 91 1.44 -4.76 6.79
CA VAL A 91 0.67 -3.78 7.55
C VAL A 91 1.61 -2.72 8.09
N LEU A 92 1.32 -1.46 7.76
CA LEU A 92 1.95 -0.32 8.41
C LEU A 92 1.08 0.13 9.59
N THR A 93 1.71 0.40 10.72
CA THR A 93 1.06 0.89 11.93
C THR A 93 1.75 2.17 12.39
N ALA A 94 0.96 3.17 12.79
CA ALA A 94 1.50 4.35 13.45
C ALA A 94 2.07 3.97 14.81
N GLU A 95 3.36 4.21 15.03
CA GLU A 95 3.93 4.18 16.37
C GLU A 95 3.75 5.54 17.04
N GLU A 96 3.21 5.55 18.25
CA GLU A 96 3.27 6.74 19.11
C GLU A 96 4.72 6.90 19.55
N GLN A 97 5.46 7.82 18.90
CA GLN A 97 6.73 8.24 19.46
C GLN A 97 6.46 8.91 20.82
N GLU A 98 6.84 8.23 21.90
CA GLU A 98 6.93 8.89 23.20
C GLU A 98 7.86 10.12 23.02
N THR A 99 7.33 11.30 23.21
CA THR A 99 8.02 12.59 23.10
C THR A 99 9.07 12.79 24.20
N LYS A 100 9.80 11.74 24.59
CA LYS A 100 10.87 11.81 25.60
C LYS A 100 12.17 12.44 25.07
N ALA A 101 12.30 12.65 23.78
CA ALA A 101 13.51 13.24 23.21
C ALA A 101 13.58 14.76 23.30
N CYS A 102 12.43 15.46 23.38
CA CYS A 102 12.41 16.93 23.33
C CYS A 102 12.60 17.61 24.71
N GLU A 103 12.46 16.88 25.82
CA GLU A 103 12.64 17.44 27.17
C GLU A 103 14.11 17.65 27.59
N LYS A 104 15.06 17.06 26.89
CA LYS A 104 16.51 17.16 27.19
C LYS A 104 17.24 18.22 26.37
N ILE A 105 16.57 18.98 25.51
CA ILE A 105 17.16 20.00 24.67
C ILE A 105 17.12 21.35 25.42
N HIS A 106 18.29 22.01 25.48
CA HIS A 106 18.51 23.32 26.10
C HIS A 106 17.47 24.35 25.62
N PRO A 107 17.03 25.33 26.47
CA PRO A 107 15.94 26.27 26.15
C PRO A 107 16.07 27.06 24.83
N MET A 108 17.28 27.23 24.33
CA MET A 108 17.53 27.95 23.09
C MET A 108 17.20 27.13 21.80
N GLU A 109 17.10 25.79 21.88
CA GLU A 109 16.82 24.93 20.72
C GLU A 109 15.33 24.58 20.56
N LYS A 110 14.48 24.95 21.53
CA LYS A 110 13.03 24.69 21.47
C LYS A 110 12.28 25.42 20.34
N LYS A 111 12.94 26.37 19.64
CA LYS A 111 12.34 27.07 18.49
C LYS A 111 12.38 26.27 17.17
N ALA A 112 13.19 25.22 17.09
CA ALA A 112 13.34 24.40 15.88
C ALA A 112 12.41 23.17 15.81
N CYS A 113 11.69 22.88 16.89
CA CYS A 113 10.78 21.71 16.99
C CYS A 113 9.29 22.07 16.87
N ARG A 114 8.95 23.16 16.16
CA ARG A 114 7.55 23.51 15.85
C ARG A 114 7.24 23.33 14.38
#